data_873c693d4aedca3a57d0531ea470045d
#
_entry.id   873c693d4aedca3a57d0531ea470045d
#
_cell.length_a   1.000
_cell.length_b   1.000
_cell.length_c   1.000
_cell.angle_alpha   90.00
_cell.angle_beta   90.00
_cell.angle_gamma   90.00
#
_symmetry.space_group_name_H-M   'P 1'
#
loop_
_entity.id
_entity.type
_entity.pdbx_description
1 polymer ?
#
loop_
_entity_poly.entity_id
_entity_poly.type
_entity_poly.pdbx_seq_one_letter_code
_entity_poly.pdbx_strand_id
1 'polypeptide(L)'
;MSAEIVKLRDGAPPLNDVPGMLRWLADAIEAGEHGDVQSLFALIPRPGDYPTVFGWGDVAGQNDPIIQCELAKAWFVANLVSRG
;
A
#
# COMPACT_ATOMS: atom_id res chain seq x y z
N MET A 1 10.31 -6.68 -11.58
CA MET A 1 10.21 -6.54 -11.07
C MET A 1 9.40 -6.00 -10.08
N SER A 2 9.12 -6.52 -9.22
CA SER A 2 8.27 -6.01 -8.21
C SER A 2 8.67 -4.65 -7.69
N ALA A 3 9.87 -4.24 -7.96
CA ALA A 3 10.31 -2.93 -7.54
C ALA A 3 9.42 -1.82 -8.07
N GLU A 4 8.69 -2.11 -9.12
CA GLU A 4 7.85 -1.07 -9.71
C GLU A 4 6.62 -0.76 -8.89
N ILE A 5 6.17 -1.68 -8.06
CA ILE A 5 5.05 -1.39 -7.25
C ILE A 5 5.41 -0.47 -6.14
N VAL A 6 6.62 -0.62 -5.67
CA VAL A 6 7.12 0.21 -4.61
C VAL A 6 8.24 1.05 -5.15
N LYS A 7 8.00 1.64 -6.30
CA LYS A 7 9.01 2.47 -6.91
C LYS A 7 9.42 3.55 -5.96
N LEU A 8 10.65 3.49 -5.53
CA LEU A 8 11.17 4.40 -4.54
C LEU A 8 11.86 5.56 -5.23
N ARG A 9 11.69 6.72 -4.63
CA ARG A 9 12.41 7.90 -5.08
C ARG A 9 13.72 8.00 -4.33
N ASP A 10 14.58 8.88 -4.79
CA ASP A 10 15.84 9.12 -4.13
C ASP A 10 15.58 9.50 -2.67
N GLY A 11 16.36 8.95 -1.79
CA GLY A 11 16.23 9.22 -0.37
C GLY A 11 15.27 8.31 0.36
N ALA A 12 14.59 7.42 -0.34
CA ALA A 12 13.69 6.48 0.32
C ALA A 12 14.50 5.46 1.12
N PRO A 13 13.96 4.97 2.25
CA PRO A 13 14.65 3.95 3.04
C PRO A 13 14.68 2.61 2.30
N PRO A 14 15.53 1.67 2.73
CA PRO A 14 15.53 0.32 2.17
C PRO A 14 14.17 -0.34 2.34
N LEU A 15 13.82 -1.23 1.41
CA LEU A 15 12.52 -1.90 1.44
C LEU A 15 12.30 -2.74 2.69
N ASN A 16 13.36 -3.26 3.29
CA ASN A 16 13.24 -4.07 4.49
C ASN A 16 13.15 -3.24 5.77
N ASP A 17 13.28 -1.92 5.67
CA ASP A 17 13.09 -1.03 6.82
C ASP A 17 11.63 -0.60 6.86
N VAL A 18 10.77 -1.47 7.36
CA VAL A 18 9.33 -1.22 7.33
C VAL A 18 8.94 0.04 8.11
N PRO A 19 9.43 0.25 9.34
CA PRO A 19 9.09 1.50 10.04
C PRO A 19 9.57 2.74 9.28
N GLY A 20 10.76 2.68 8.71
CA GLY A 20 11.28 3.80 7.91
C GLY A 20 10.43 4.06 6.69
N MET A 21 9.99 2.99 6.02
CA MET A 21 9.10 3.12 4.85
C MET A 21 7.77 3.75 5.24
N LEU A 22 7.22 3.39 6.38
CA LEU A 22 5.97 3.97 6.84
C LEU A 22 6.12 5.47 7.14
N ARG A 23 7.22 5.85 7.78
CA ARG A 23 7.48 7.27 8.04
C ARG A 23 7.65 8.04 6.75
N TRP A 24 8.38 7.46 5.80
CA TRP A 24 8.59 8.07 4.50
C TRP A 24 7.27 8.26 3.76
N LEU A 25 6.39 7.26 3.80
CA LEU A 25 5.07 7.37 3.19
C LEU A 25 4.22 8.45 3.88
N ALA A 26 4.29 8.51 5.21
CA ALA A 26 3.55 9.53 5.94
C ALA A 26 3.98 10.93 5.52
N ASP A 27 5.28 11.15 5.38
CA ASP A 27 5.81 12.45 4.94
C ASP A 27 5.36 12.76 3.52
N ALA A 28 5.36 11.77 2.65
CA ALA A 28 4.92 11.96 1.27
C ALA A 28 3.43 12.32 1.20
N ILE A 29 2.62 11.69 2.03
CA ILE A 29 1.19 12.01 2.11
C ILE A 29 1.00 13.45 2.59
N GLU A 30 1.72 13.84 3.62
CA GLU A 30 1.64 15.21 4.15
C GLU A 30 2.07 16.24 3.12
N ALA A 31 3.05 15.89 2.31
CA ALA A 31 3.53 16.80 1.26
C ALA A 31 2.60 16.86 0.05
N GLY A 32 1.54 16.08 0.04
CA GLY A 32 0.57 16.10 -1.06
C GLY A 32 1.00 15.32 -2.28
N GLU A 33 2.00 14.47 -2.17
CA GLU A 33 2.54 13.74 -3.32
C GLU A 33 1.59 12.68 -3.85
N HIS A 34 0.64 12.25 -3.05
CA HIS A 34 -0.36 11.27 -3.44
C HIS A 34 -1.75 11.89 -3.58
N GLY A 35 -1.80 13.22 -3.67
CA GLY A 35 -3.07 13.93 -3.76
C GLY A 35 -3.79 13.96 -2.41
N ASP A 36 -5.11 14.01 -2.47
CA ASP A 36 -5.94 14.05 -1.27
C ASP A 36 -6.21 12.61 -0.82
N VAL A 37 -5.43 12.14 0.12
CA VAL A 37 -5.55 10.76 0.62
C VAL A 37 -6.65 10.71 1.66
N GLN A 38 -7.76 10.05 1.33
CA GLN A 38 -8.94 9.98 2.20
C GLN A 38 -8.91 8.77 3.12
N SER A 39 -8.18 7.72 2.74
CA SER A 39 -8.09 6.52 3.55
C SER A 39 -6.82 5.76 3.22
N LEU A 40 -6.44 4.87 4.12
CA LEU A 40 -5.28 4.02 3.93
C LEU A 40 -5.55 2.67 4.57
N PHE A 41 -5.17 1.61 3.88
CA PHE A 41 -5.29 0.26 4.41
C PHE A 41 -3.93 -0.41 4.41
N ALA A 42 -3.64 -1.15 5.46
CA ALA A 42 -2.37 -1.86 5.58
C ALA A 42 -2.60 -3.28 6.00
N LEU A 43 -1.80 -4.18 5.47
CA LEU A 43 -1.84 -5.59 5.79
C LEU A 43 -0.50 -6.00 6.38
N ILE A 44 -0.53 -6.68 7.52
CA ILE A 44 0.66 -7.28 8.08
C ILE A 44 0.49 -8.80 7.96
N PRO A 45 1.22 -9.45 7.07
CA PRO A 45 1.12 -10.90 6.92
C PRO A 45 1.54 -11.61 8.20
N ARG A 46 0.85 -12.69 8.50
CA ARG A 46 1.15 -13.52 9.67
C ARG A 46 1.17 -14.97 9.21
N PRO A 47 2.34 -15.61 9.22
CA PRO A 47 2.46 -17.00 8.76
C PRO A 47 1.50 -17.91 9.52
N GLY A 48 0.73 -18.70 8.78
CA GLY A 48 -0.19 -19.66 9.37
C GLY A 48 -1.45 -19.07 9.96
N ASP A 49 -1.73 -17.79 9.71
CA ASP A 49 -2.91 -17.14 10.27
C ASP A 49 -3.39 -16.05 9.31
N TYR A 50 -4.50 -15.45 9.64
CA TYR A 50 -4.99 -14.32 8.86
C TYR A 50 -4.08 -13.11 9.07
N PRO A 51 -3.92 -12.28 8.04
CA PRO A 51 -3.13 -11.07 8.22
C PRO A 51 -3.82 -10.11 9.18
N THR A 52 -3.00 -9.28 9.84
CA THR A 52 -3.54 -8.16 10.59
C THR A 52 -3.83 -7.04 9.62
N VAL A 53 -5.04 -6.48 9.68
CA VAL A 53 -5.49 -5.46 8.75
C VAL A 53 -5.80 -4.18 9.52
N PHE A 54 -5.27 -3.08 9.02
CA PHE A 54 -5.57 -1.75 9.56
C PHE A 54 -6.22 -0.91 8.47
N GLY A 55 -7.20 -0.10 8.87
CA GLY A 55 -7.79 0.86 7.97
C GLY A 55 -8.00 2.17 8.71
N TRP A 56 -7.59 3.26 8.11
CA TRP A 56 -7.74 4.60 8.68
C TRP A 56 -8.41 5.51 7.67
N GLY A 57 -9.15 6.50 8.17
CA GLY A 57 -9.78 7.51 7.35
C GLY A 57 -11.20 7.14 6.97
N ASP A 58 -11.66 7.71 5.86
CA ASP A 58 -13.02 7.48 5.36
C ASP A 58 -13.05 6.14 4.63
N VAL A 59 -13.70 5.16 5.23
CA VAL A 59 -13.71 3.79 4.71
C VAL A 59 -15.08 3.40 4.15
N ALA A 60 -15.88 4.39 3.77
CA ALA A 60 -17.21 4.14 3.22
C ALA A 60 -17.20 4.32 1.69
N GLY A 61 -18.26 3.85 1.06
CA GLY A 61 -18.45 4.00 -0.39
C GLY A 61 -17.34 3.35 -1.18
N GLN A 62 -16.75 4.09 -2.09
CA GLN A 62 -15.67 3.59 -2.94
C GLN A 62 -14.40 3.32 -2.16
N ASN A 63 -14.30 3.84 -0.95
CA ASN A 63 -13.16 3.58 -0.08
C ASN A 63 -13.34 2.33 0.76
N ASP A 64 -14.42 1.56 0.52
CA ASP A 64 -14.67 0.34 1.25
C ASP A 64 -13.49 -0.62 1.09
N PRO A 65 -12.96 -1.18 2.19
CA PRO A 65 -11.79 -2.05 2.12
C PRO A 65 -11.97 -3.25 1.19
N ILE A 66 -13.17 -3.82 1.13
CA ILE A 66 -13.42 -4.98 0.27
C ILE A 66 -13.26 -4.59 -1.19
N ILE A 67 -13.85 -3.45 -1.56
CA ILE A 67 -13.74 -2.96 -2.94
C ILE A 67 -12.28 -2.66 -3.28
N GLN A 68 -11.59 -1.96 -2.40
CA GLN A 68 -10.20 -1.57 -2.64
C GLN A 68 -9.28 -2.79 -2.70
N CYS A 69 -9.52 -3.80 -1.87
CA CYS A 69 -8.73 -5.02 -1.92
C CYS A 69 -8.93 -5.77 -3.23
N GLU A 70 -10.16 -5.79 -3.76
CA GLU A 70 -10.42 -6.43 -5.05
C GLU A 70 -9.71 -5.69 -6.18
N LEU A 71 -9.73 -4.37 -6.15
CA LEU A 71 -9.02 -3.58 -7.15
C LEU A 71 -7.51 -3.79 -7.07
N ALA A 72 -6.97 -3.83 -5.87
CA ALA A 72 -5.54 -4.06 -5.67
C ALA A 72 -5.16 -5.46 -6.18
N LYS A 73 -5.99 -6.45 -5.89
CA LYS A 73 -5.75 -7.81 -6.38
C LYS A 73 -5.71 -7.84 -7.90
N ALA A 74 -6.67 -7.17 -8.53
CA ALA A 74 -6.73 -7.12 -9.99
C ALA A 74 -5.47 -6.44 -10.56
N TRP A 75 -5.02 -5.39 -9.91
CA TRP A 75 -3.80 -4.70 -10.33
C TRP A 75 -2.58 -5.60 -10.22
N PHE A 76 -2.45 -6.33 -9.11
CA PHE A 76 -1.34 -7.26 -8.92
C PHE A 76 -1.34 -8.33 -9.99
N VAL A 77 -2.51 -8.92 -10.28
CA VAL A 77 -2.61 -9.95 -11.30
C VAL A 77 -2.18 -9.41 -12.65
N ALA A 78 -2.66 -8.23 -13.01
CA ALA A 78 -2.37 -7.64 -14.31
C ALA A 78 -0.92 -7.21 -14.46
N ASN A 79 -0.31 -6.71 -13.38
CA ASN A 79 0.98 -6.04 -13.47
C ASN A 79 2.15 -6.83 -12.91
N LEU A 80 1.90 -7.85 -12.11
CA LEU A 80 2.96 -8.64 -11.50
C LEU A 80 2.94 -10.08 -11.99
N VAL A 81 1.80 -10.74 -11.88
CA VAL A 81 1.72 -12.16 -12.23
C VAL A 81 1.91 -12.36 -13.72
N SER A 82 1.24 -11.57 -14.53
CA SER A 82 1.31 -11.71 -15.99
C SER A 82 2.67 -11.37 -16.57
N ARG A 83 3.53 -10.75 -15.79
CA ARG A 83 4.88 -10.42 -16.27
C ARG A 83 5.82 -11.57 -16.13
N GLY A 84 5.47 -12.49 -15.30
CA GLY A 84 6.16 -13.69 -14.97
C GLY A 84 7.21 -14.25 -15.82
#